data_1f69ddb20be277c9b10f1b67d30a69cd
#
_entry.id   1f69ddb20be277c9b10f1b67d30a69cd
#
_cell.length_a   1.000
_cell.length_b   1.000
_cell.length_c   1.000
_cell.angle_alpha   90.00
_cell.angle_beta   90.00
_cell.angle_gamma   90.00
#
_symmetry.space_group_name_H-M   'P 1'
#
loop_
_entity.id
_entity.type
_entity.pdbx_description
1 polymer ?
#
loop_
_entity_poly.entity_id
_entity_poly.type
_entity_poly.pdbx_seq_one_letter_code
_entity_poly.pdbx_strand_id
1 'polypeptide(L)'
;MWWEDAVVYQIYPRSFQDSDGDGIGDLRGIAQRLDHLVYLGVDAFWLSPIYPSPLADFGYDVSDYTAIDPVFGTMDEFDQLVREAHDRGLKLVLDLVPSHTSIEHPWFREHPDWYIWSPVHGPPNNWKAVFGGPAWSRDEKSGRWYLHTFYPEQPDLDWRNPEVVTAMQDVVRFWLDRGVDGFRVDAVNVLVKDAELRDDPPALGRFPFPLVGESAELDHVYSANRPEVTQALAALREAAGDALLVGEVYLPTTEYPRYLEHLDLAFAFELLFSPWKAASLRAAIEPAAALKRIAWVLSNHDFDRLATRVGEQNVRAAAELLLTLPGAAFIYQGDELGLPNGPGHDPPYDRAGRDRLRHPMQWDGSPAGGFTTGEPWLPPIDPAERNVEAQRADSGSLLNHYRRLIEARRELGSAFRILDSPPGILSYDRDGHVVTIEAE
;
A
#
# COMPACT_ATOMS: atom_id res chain seq x y z
N MET A 1 19.01 -8.41 -6.56
CA MET A 1 18.07 -8.87 -5.50
C MET A 1 16.78 -9.33 -6.16
N TRP A 2 15.98 -10.21 -5.52
CA TRP A 2 14.77 -10.75 -6.14
C TRP A 2 13.71 -9.68 -6.47
N TRP A 3 13.70 -8.57 -5.74
CA TRP A 3 12.70 -7.49 -5.88
C TRP A 3 13.05 -6.43 -6.95
N GLU A 4 14.24 -6.41 -7.51
CA GLU A 4 14.69 -5.32 -8.39
C GLU A 4 13.81 -5.09 -9.63
N ASP A 5 13.22 -6.18 -10.15
CA ASP A 5 12.29 -6.14 -11.29
C ASP A 5 11.06 -7.04 -11.07
N ALA A 6 10.74 -7.32 -9.80
CA ALA A 6 9.67 -8.22 -9.41
C ALA A 6 8.28 -7.69 -9.75
N VAL A 7 7.35 -8.60 -9.95
CA VAL A 7 5.93 -8.31 -9.97
C VAL A 7 5.33 -8.76 -8.64
N VAL A 8 4.77 -7.81 -7.88
CA VAL A 8 4.17 -8.03 -6.57
C VAL A 8 2.67 -7.84 -6.67
N TYR A 9 1.91 -8.81 -6.18
CA TYR A 9 0.45 -8.77 -6.18
C TYR A 9 -0.06 -8.33 -4.80
N GLN A 10 -0.75 -7.21 -4.72
CA GLN A 10 -1.36 -6.75 -3.46
C GLN A 10 -2.66 -7.48 -3.20
N ILE A 11 -2.75 -8.13 -2.05
CA ILE A 11 -3.96 -8.75 -1.50
C ILE A 11 -4.51 -7.88 -0.37
N TYR A 12 -5.79 -7.52 -0.48
CA TYR A 12 -6.59 -6.99 0.62
C TYR A 12 -7.29 -8.18 1.28
N PRO A 13 -6.80 -8.69 2.44
CA PRO A 13 -7.18 -10.02 2.95
C PRO A 13 -8.69 -10.21 3.08
N ARG A 14 -9.38 -9.22 3.64
CA ARG A 14 -10.83 -9.20 3.84
C ARG A 14 -11.65 -9.46 2.58
N SER A 15 -11.09 -9.21 1.41
CA SER A 15 -11.77 -9.25 0.11
C SER A 15 -11.15 -10.22 -0.90
N PHE A 16 -10.26 -11.13 -0.49
CA PHE A 16 -9.61 -12.02 -1.43
C PHE A 16 -10.35 -13.36 -1.57
N GLN A 17 -10.50 -14.12 -0.49
CA GLN A 17 -11.26 -15.35 -0.44
C GLN A 17 -11.68 -15.65 1.00
N ASP A 18 -12.94 -15.91 1.20
CA ASP A 18 -13.51 -16.42 2.45
C ASP A 18 -13.53 -17.95 2.40
N SER A 19 -12.97 -18.60 3.41
CA SER A 19 -12.87 -20.05 3.50
C SER A 19 -13.90 -20.71 4.40
N ASP A 20 -14.55 -19.98 5.31
CA ASP A 20 -15.47 -20.52 6.32
C ASP A 20 -16.91 -20.04 6.18
N GLY A 21 -17.18 -19.07 5.31
CA GLY A 21 -18.52 -18.65 4.93
C GLY A 21 -19.08 -17.52 5.80
N ASP A 22 -18.23 -16.80 6.54
CA ASP A 22 -18.66 -15.67 7.36
C ASP A 22 -18.80 -14.36 6.56
N GLY A 23 -18.39 -14.37 5.29
CA GLY A 23 -18.45 -13.22 4.37
C GLY A 23 -17.20 -12.36 4.36
N ILE A 24 -16.17 -12.72 5.12
CA ILE A 24 -14.89 -12.00 5.23
C ILE A 24 -13.77 -12.91 4.76
N GLY A 25 -12.89 -12.41 3.92
CA GLY A 25 -11.71 -13.15 3.46
C GLY A 25 -10.71 -13.42 4.58
N ASP A 26 -10.01 -14.53 4.52
CA ASP A 26 -9.15 -15.06 5.56
C ASP A 26 -7.85 -15.69 5.01
N LEU A 27 -6.90 -16.04 5.91
CA LEU A 27 -5.60 -16.60 5.55
C LEU A 27 -5.72 -17.97 4.85
N ARG A 28 -6.66 -18.84 5.26
CA ARG A 28 -6.90 -20.10 4.58
C ARG A 28 -7.46 -19.89 3.17
N GLY A 29 -8.35 -18.92 3.03
CA GLY A 29 -8.87 -18.52 1.72
C GLY A 29 -7.74 -18.03 0.80
N ILE A 30 -6.81 -17.21 1.32
CA ILE A 30 -5.63 -16.81 0.55
C ILE A 30 -4.82 -18.01 0.12
N ALA A 31 -4.55 -18.97 1.03
CA ALA A 31 -3.81 -20.18 0.73
C ALA A 31 -4.49 -21.02 -0.38
N GLN A 32 -5.84 -21.13 -0.37
CA GLN A 32 -6.61 -21.82 -1.42
C GLN A 32 -6.46 -21.19 -2.81
N ARG A 33 -6.06 -19.90 -2.89
CA ARG A 33 -5.97 -19.14 -4.14
C ARG A 33 -4.54 -18.83 -4.58
N LEU A 34 -3.51 -19.33 -3.90
CA LEU A 34 -2.11 -19.14 -4.30
C LEU A 34 -1.82 -19.60 -5.74
N ASP A 35 -2.52 -20.63 -6.23
CA ASP A 35 -2.39 -21.09 -7.61
C ASP A 35 -2.85 -20.05 -8.65
N HIS A 36 -3.64 -19.04 -8.25
CA HIS A 36 -3.94 -17.89 -9.13
C HIS A 36 -2.71 -16.99 -9.30
N LEU A 37 -1.98 -16.74 -8.25
CA LEU A 37 -0.74 -15.94 -8.27
C LEU A 37 0.34 -16.64 -9.11
N VAL A 38 0.47 -17.96 -8.96
CA VAL A 38 1.36 -18.78 -9.79
C VAL A 38 0.94 -18.74 -11.27
N TYR A 39 -0.37 -18.81 -11.53
CA TYR A 39 -0.90 -18.72 -12.90
C TYR A 39 -0.59 -17.38 -13.57
N LEU A 40 -0.72 -16.25 -12.82
CA LEU A 40 -0.32 -14.93 -13.30
C LEU A 40 1.17 -14.85 -13.55
N GLY A 41 1.97 -15.55 -12.76
CA GLY A 41 3.43 -15.54 -12.83
C GLY A 41 4.07 -14.45 -11.99
N VAL A 42 3.40 -13.94 -10.94
CA VAL A 42 3.97 -12.96 -10.01
C VAL A 42 5.05 -13.58 -9.13
N ASP A 43 5.97 -12.76 -8.64
CA ASP A 43 7.11 -13.21 -7.84
C ASP A 43 6.81 -13.18 -6.33
N ALA A 44 5.91 -12.28 -5.93
CA ALA A 44 5.54 -12.07 -4.53
C ALA A 44 4.10 -11.60 -4.40
N PHE A 45 3.58 -11.68 -3.18
CA PHE A 45 2.36 -10.98 -2.81
C PHE A 45 2.55 -10.17 -1.53
N TRP A 46 1.87 -9.04 -1.45
CA TRP A 46 1.81 -8.17 -0.29
C TRP A 46 0.44 -8.28 0.36
N LEU A 47 0.39 -8.55 1.65
CA LEU A 47 -0.82 -8.53 2.47
C LEU A 47 -0.97 -7.14 3.12
N SER A 48 -2.10 -6.46 2.89
CA SER A 48 -2.53 -5.36 3.75
C SER A 48 -2.72 -5.86 5.19
N PRO A 49 -2.77 -4.99 6.23
CA PRO A 49 -2.64 -5.41 7.62
C PRO A 49 -3.55 -6.57 8.03
N ILE A 50 -2.97 -7.55 8.71
CA ILE A 50 -3.65 -8.75 9.25
C ILE A 50 -3.62 -8.79 10.77
N TYR A 51 -3.15 -7.72 11.39
CA TYR A 51 -3.00 -7.57 12.83
C TYR A 51 -4.33 -7.26 13.51
N PRO A 52 -4.49 -7.59 14.82
CA PRO A 52 -5.63 -7.12 15.60
C PRO A 52 -5.79 -5.61 15.53
N SER A 53 -7.01 -5.18 15.23
CA SER A 53 -7.38 -3.78 15.04
C SER A 53 -8.81 -3.53 15.47
N PRO A 54 -9.09 -2.44 16.23
CA PRO A 54 -10.46 -1.97 16.49
C PRO A 54 -11.20 -1.44 15.25
N LEU A 55 -10.54 -1.41 14.08
CA LEU A 55 -11.08 -0.97 12.80
C LEU A 55 -11.42 0.52 12.71
N ALA A 56 -10.75 1.37 13.50
CA ALA A 56 -10.87 2.81 13.37
C ALA A 56 -10.35 3.30 12.01
N ASP A 57 -9.28 2.67 11.52
CA ASP A 57 -8.70 2.84 10.19
C ASP A 57 -8.55 1.49 9.46
N PHE A 58 -9.53 0.63 9.65
CA PHE A 58 -9.75 -0.61 8.90
C PHE A 58 -8.49 -1.51 8.77
N GLY A 59 -7.76 -1.67 9.88
CA GLY A 59 -6.56 -2.52 10.00
C GLY A 59 -5.28 -1.73 10.26
N TYR A 60 -5.24 -0.44 9.93
CA TYR A 60 -4.05 0.40 10.17
C TYR A 60 -3.95 0.94 11.60
N ASP A 61 -5.01 0.88 12.41
CA ASP A 61 -4.99 1.12 13.86
C ASP A 61 -4.63 -0.17 14.61
N VAL A 62 -3.34 -0.55 14.54
CA VAL A 62 -2.83 -1.84 15.06
C VAL A 62 -2.85 -1.85 16.59
N SER A 63 -3.49 -2.86 17.20
CA SER A 63 -3.53 -3.06 18.66
C SER A 63 -2.59 -4.15 19.18
N ASP A 64 -2.03 -5.00 18.30
CA ASP A 64 -0.96 -5.96 18.60
C ASP A 64 -0.20 -6.29 17.31
N TYR A 65 1.09 -5.94 17.24
CA TYR A 65 1.93 -6.17 16.06
C TYR A 65 2.39 -7.62 15.89
N THR A 66 2.22 -8.46 16.88
CA THR A 66 2.77 -9.84 16.92
C THR A 66 1.69 -10.91 16.92
N ALA A 67 0.44 -10.53 16.67
CA ALA A 67 -0.70 -11.43 16.58
C ALA A 67 -1.40 -11.31 15.22
N ILE A 68 -2.20 -12.30 14.90
CA ILE A 68 -3.16 -12.29 13.79
C ILE A 68 -4.54 -11.91 14.33
N ASP A 69 -5.23 -11.00 13.66
CA ASP A 69 -6.63 -10.72 13.99
C ASP A 69 -7.46 -12.00 13.81
N PRO A 70 -8.24 -12.42 14.83
CA PRO A 70 -9.04 -13.63 14.75
C PRO A 70 -9.99 -13.68 13.54
N VAL A 71 -10.37 -12.54 12.98
CA VAL A 71 -11.19 -12.47 11.76
C VAL A 71 -10.45 -13.02 10.53
N PHE A 72 -9.13 -12.98 10.52
CA PHE A 72 -8.30 -13.50 9.43
C PHE A 72 -7.78 -14.91 9.70
N GLY A 73 -7.87 -15.39 10.94
CA GLY A 73 -7.41 -16.73 11.32
C GLY A 73 -6.44 -16.75 12.47
N THR A 74 -5.52 -17.69 12.45
CA THR A 74 -4.58 -17.98 13.52
C THR A 74 -3.12 -17.86 13.06
N MET A 75 -2.19 -17.81 14.01
CA MET A 75 -0.76 -17.84 13.73
C MET A 75 -0.32 -19.13 13.01
N ASP A 76 -0.92 -20.26 13.36
CA ASP A 76 -0.61 -21.55 12.69
C ASP A 76 -1.03 -21.53 11.22
N GLU A 77 -2.16 -20.88 10.91
CA GLU A 77 -2.64 -20.71 9.53
C GLU A 77 -1.75 -19.71 8.76
N PHE A 78 -1.23 -18.67 9.42
CA PHE A 78 -0.23 -17.81 8.84
C PHE A 78 1.06 -18.56 8.51
N ASP A 79 1.60 -19.33 9.46
CA ASP A 79 2.80 -20.13 9.25
C ASP A 79 2.59 -21.17 8.12
N GLN A 80 1.37 -21.70 7.97
CA GLN A 80 1.02 -22.56 6.85
C GLN A 80 1.01 -21.81 5.52
N LEU A 81 0.39 -20.61 5.48
CA LEU A 81 0.36 -19.76 4.29
C LEU A 81 1.77 -19.43 3.80
N VAL A 82 2.69 -19.07 4.71
CA VAL A 82 4.10 -18.80 4.38
C VAL A 82 4.75 -20.03 3.74
N ARG A 83 4.61 -21.20 4.35
CA ARG A 83 5.18 -22.45 3.80
C ARG A 83 4.62 -22.75 2.41
N GLU A 84 3.29 -22.68 2.25
CA GLU A 84 2.64 -22.97 0.96
C GLU A 84 3.01 -21.97 -0.14
N ALA A 85 3.23 -20.69 0.23
CA ALA A 85 3.72 -19.68 -0.70
C ALA A 85 5.16 -20.00 -1.15
N HIS A 86 6.05 -20.29 -0.21
CA HIS A 86 7.44 -20.64 -0.51
C HIS A 86 7.56 -21.93 -1.32
N ASP A 87 6.75 -22.96 -1.05
CA ASP A 87 6.70 -24.20 -1.83
C ASP A 87 6.32 -23.96 -3.30
N ARG A 88 5.60 -22.86 -3.58
CA ARG A 88 5.24 -22.40 -4.93
C ARG A 88 6.23 -21.40 -5.53
N GLY A 89 7.29 -21.06 -4.80
CA GLY A 89 8.27 -20.05 -5.21
C GLY A 89 7.81 -18.60 -5.05
N LEU A 90 6.70 -18.36 -4.35
CA LEU A 90 6.18 -17.02 -4.07
C LEU A 90 6.82 -16.44 -2.80
N LYS A 91 7.12 -15.15 -2.82
CA LYS A 91 7.57 -14.37 -1.66
C LYS A 91 6.39 -13.69 -0.97
N LEU A 92 6.47 -13.52 0.36
CA LEU A 92 5.44 -12.84 1.15
C LEU A 92 5.97 -11.55 1.76
N VAL A 93 5.26 -10.46 1.48
CA VAL A 93 5.53 -9.11 2.02
C VAL A 93 4.38 -8.74 2.95
N LEU A 94 4.68 -8.33 4.18
CA LEU A 94 3.69 -7.81 5.13
C LEU A 94 3.64 -6.28 5.13
N ASP A 95 2.51 -5.73 5.54
CA ASP A 95 2.40 -4.32 5.89
C ASP A 95 3.01 -4.07 7.27
N LEU A 96 3.88 -3.09 7.40
CA LEU A 96 4.43 -2.61 8.67
C LEU A 96 3.94 -1.18 8.89
N VAL A 97 3.24 -0.95 9.99
CA VAL A 97 2.65 0.37 10.33
C VAL A 97 3.45 0.99 11.49
N PRO A 98 4.60 1.65 11.22
CA PRO A 98 5.52 2.05 12.27
C PRO A 98 5.27 3.45 12.83
N SER A 99 4.37 4.25 12.23
CA SER A 99 4.18 5.66 12.60
C SER A 99 3.32 5.86 13.86
N HIS A 100 2.41 4.92 14.15
CA HIS A 100 1.43 5.01 15.23
C HIS A 100 0.97 3.62 15.66
N THR A 101 0.23 3.56 16.75
CA THR A 101 -0.52 2.35 17.16
C THR A 101 -2.01 2.66 17.25
N SER A 102 -2.85 1.65 17.48
CA SER A 102 -4.17 1.92 18.03
C SER A 102 -4.06 2.53 19.42
N ILE A 103 -5.00 3.39 19.77
CA ILE A 103 -5.17 3.89 21.16
C ILE A 103 -5.48 2.74 22.15
N GLU A 104 -5.93 1.59 21.62
CA GLU A 104 -6.18 0.37 22.39
C GLU A 104 -4.94 -0.51 22.53
N HIS A 105 -3.84 -0.20 21.84
CA HIS A 105 -2.58 -0.92 22.02
C HIS A 105 -2.09 -0.79 23.47
N PRO A 106 -1.63 -1.89 24.13
CA PRO A 106 -1.11 -1.83 25.50
C PRO A 106 -0.05 -0.76 25.71
N TRP A 107 0.82 -0.53 24.73
CA TRP A 107 1.90 0.47 24.81
C TRP A 107 1.37 1.87 25.13
N PHE A 108 0.20 2.27 24.65
CA PHE A 108 -0.34 3.61 24.88
C PHE A 108 -0.63 3.88 26.36
N ARG A 109 -0.89 2.83 27.13
CA ARG A 109 -1.15 2.93 28.59
C ARG A 109 0.05 2.56 29.43
N GLU A 110 0.82 1.56 29.01
CA GLU A 110 1.95 1.02 29.75
C GLU A 110 3.22 1.84 29.57
N HIS A 111 3.39 2.44 28.36
CA HIS A 111 4.55 3.23 27.94
C HIS A 111 4.14 4.59 27.38
N PRO A 112 3.51 5.47 28.17
CA PRO A 112 3.03 6.76 27.66
C PRO A 112 4.15 7.66 27.11
N ASP A 113 5.39 7.47 27.52
CA ASP A 113 6.58 8.15 27.03
C ASP A 113 7.05 7.66 25.64
N TRP A 114 6.42 6.63 25.09
CA TRP A 114 6.64 6.19 23.71
C TRP A 114 5.88 7.02 22.68
N TYR A 115 4.99 7.89 23.14
CA TYR A 115 4.11 8.68 22.27
C TYR A 115 4.42 10.17 22.35
N ILE A 116 4.02 10.91 21.33
CA ILE A 116 4.24 12.37 21.25
C ILE A 116 3.11 13.09 21.99
N TRP A 117 3.46 13.78 23.07
CA TRP A 117 2.54 14.55 23.89
C TRP A 117 2.80 16.05 23.80
N SER A 118 1.72 16.83 23.88
CA SER A 118 1.82 18.28 24.00
C SER A 118 2.49 18.68 25.32
N PRO A 119 3.46 19.59 25.28
CA PRO A 119 4.08 20.15 26.48
C PRO A 119 3.21 21.20 27.20
N VAL A 120 2.05 21.57 26.58
CA VAL A 120 1.13 22.60 27.09
C VAL A 120 -0.28 22.04 27.28
N HIS A 121 -1.17 22.78 27.98
CA HIS A 121 -2.57 22.43 28.11
C HIS A 121 -3.34 22.79 26.82
N GLY A 122 -3.25 21.95 25.79
CA GLY A 122 -3.89 22.11 24.49
C GLY A 122 -2.98 21.70 23.34
N PRO A 123 -3.43 21.87 22.09
CA PRO A 123 -2.58 21.75 20.92
C PRO A 123 -1.43 22.76 20.99
N PRO A 124 -0.16 22.33 20.80
CA PRO A 124 1.00 23.24 20.84
C PRO A 124 1.21 24.00 19.53
N ASN A 125 0.57 23.55 18.44
CA ASN A 125 0.75 24.07 17.09
C ASN A 125 -0.52 23.90 16.24
N ASN A 126 -0.42 24.30 14.96
CA ASN A 126 -1.52 24.31 14.00
C ASN A 126 -1.67 23.01 13.18
N TRP A 127 -0.94 21.95 13.49
CA TRP A 127 -0.93 20.74 12.67
C TRP A 127 -2.32 20.14 12.50
N LYS A 128 -2.55 19.59 11.29
CA LYS A 128 -3.81 19.00 10.90
C LYS A 128 -3.63 17.50 10.64
N ALA A 129 -4.61 16.73 11.05
CA ALA A 129 -4.67 15.31 10.74
C ALA A 129 -4.95 15.06 9.25
N VAL A 130 -4.43 13.98 8.69
CA VAL A 130 -4.61 13.61 7.28
C VAL A 130 -6.08 13.46 6.91
N PHE A 131 -6.89 12.90 7.80
CA PHE A 131 -8.33 12.72 7.59
C PHE A 131 -9.18 13.93 8.04
N GLY A 132 -8.53 15.06 8.36
CA GLY A 132 -9.17 16.31 8.73
C GLY A 132 -9.22 16.57 10.23
N GLY A 133 -9.44 17.84 10.59
CA GLY A 133 -9.41 18.30 11.97
C GLY A 133 -8.00 18.52 12.53
N PRO A 134 -7.91 18.92 13.83
CA PRO A 134 -6.63 19.08 14.51
C PRO A 134 -5.89 17.76 14.63
N ALA A 135 -4.56 17.77 14.55
CA ALA A 135 -3.73 16.59 14.79
C ALA A 135 -3.51 16.27 16.28
N TRP A 136 -4.18 16.96 17.18
CA TRP A 136 -4.05 16.79 18.62
C TRP A 136 -5.38 16.50 19.28
N SER A 137 -5.42 15.42 20.06
CA SER A 137 -6.58 15.00 20.83
C SER A 137 -6.26 14.89 22.32
N ARG A 138 -7.27 15.12 23.15
CA ARG A 138 -7.13 15.00 24.60
C ARG A 138 -7.40 13.56 25.04
N ASP A 139 -6.46 12.98 25.76
CA ASP A 139 -6.71 11.72 26.48
C ASP A 139 -7.53 11.98 27.74
N GLU A 140 -8.73 11.43 27.78
CA GLU A 140 -9.69 11.63 28.87
C GLU A 140 -9.17 11.12 30.24
N LYS A 141 -8.29 10.08 30.22
CA LYS A 141 -7.77 9.47 31.47
C LYS A 141 -6.66 10.30 32.10
N SER A 142 -5.73 10.79 31.29
CA SER A 142 -4.58 11.58 31.80
C SER A 142 -4.83 13.09 31.74
N GLY A 143 -5.79 13.54 30.94
CA GLY A 143 -6.05 14.95 30.68
C GLY A 143 -4.99 15.62 29.78
N ARG A 144 -3.99 14.89 29.30
CA ARG A 144 -2.93 15.36 28.41
C ARG A 144 -3.40 15.33 26.94
N TRP A 145 -2.70 16.05 26.09
CA TRP A 145 -2.94 16.06 24.64
C TRP A 145 -1.86 15.26 23.94
N TYR A 146 -2.25 14.30 23.08
CA TYR A 146 -1.37 13.49 22.26
C TYR A 146 -1.52 13.83 20.78
N LEU A 147 -0.44 13.62 20.04
CA LEU A 147 -0.42 13.78 18.58
C LEU A 147 -1.03 12.54 17.91
N HIS A 148 -1.78 12.77 16.85
CA HIS A 148 -2.19 11.75 15.87
C HIS A 148 -2.14 12.33 14.46
N THR A 149 -1.33 11.74 13.60
CA THR A 149 -1.24 12.17 12.19
C THR A 149 -2.48 11.79 11.40
N PHE A 150 -3.12 10.69 11.77
CA PHE A 150 -4.32 10.14 11.15
C PHE A 150 -5.55 10.35 12.04
N TYR A 151 -6.29 9.29 12.39
CA TYR A 151 -7.44 9.42 13.29
C TYR A 151 -7.02 9.62 14.76
N PRO A 152 -7.90 10.20 15.60
CA PRO A 152 -7.64 10.30 17.04
C PRO A 152 -7.37 8.95 17.71
N GLU A 153 -7.85 7.87 17.13
CA GLU A 153 -7.61 6.51 17.60
C GLU A 153 -6.22 5.96 17.24
N GLN A 154 -5.37 6.77 16.55
CA GLN A 154 -4.04 6.36 16.07
C GLN A 154 -2.95 7.29 16.65
N PRO A 155 -2.64 7.23 17.95
CA PRO A 155 -1.60 8.05 18.58
C PRO A 155 -0.21 7.77 17.97
N ASP A 156 0.51 8.84 17.63
CA ASP A 156 1.83 8.79 16.99
C ASP A 156 2.92 8.36 17.97
N LEU A 157 3.75 7.41 17.53
CA LEU A 157 4.95 6.97 18.24
C LEU A 157 6.08 8.01 18.13
N ASP A 158 6.83 8.21 19.22
CA ASP A 158 8.03 9.06 19.20
C ASP A 158 9.28 8.24 18.83
N TRP A 159 9.66 8.28 17.56
CA TRP A 159 10.84 7.61 17.03
C TRP A 159 12.18 8.16 17.55
N ARG A 160 12.18 9.20 18.37
CA ARG A 160 13.36 9.63 19.13
C ARG A 160 13.56 8.84 20.40
N ASN A 161 12.52 8.14 20.87
CA ASN A 161 12.64 7.24 22.01
C ASN A 161 13.30 5.92 21.58
N PRO A 162 14.46 5.55 22.14
CA PRO A 162 15.17 4.32 21.76
C PRO A 162 14.39 3.05 22.10
N GLU A 163 13.47 3.09 23.06
CA GLU A 163 12.63 1.93 23.38
C GLU A 163 11.60 1.68 22.27
N VAL A 164 11.03 2.73 21.64
CA VAL A 164 10.18 2.63 20.46
C VAL A 164 10.95 2.00 19.30
N VAL A 165 12.17 2.46 19.06
CA VAL A 165 13.04 1.92 18.02
C VAL A 165 13.27 0.42 18.24
N THR A 166 13.62 0.03 19.47
CA THR A 166 13.87 -1.38 19.83
C THR A 166 12.61 -2.22 19.66
N ALA A 167 11.47 -1.75 20.17
CA ALA A 167 10.20 -2.46 20.06
C ALA A 167 9.80 -2.71 18.60
N MET A 168 9.97 -1.70 17.73
CA MET A 168 9.64 -1.85 16.32
C MET A 168 10.64 -2.75 15.57
N GLN A 169 11.92 -2.73 15.96
CA GLN A 169 12.91 -3.70 15.47
C GLN A 169 12.54 -5.13 15.87
N ASP A 170 12.02 -5.34 17.07
CA ASP A 170 11.61 -6.67 17.54
C ASP A 170 10.35 -7.14 16.79
N VAL A 171 9.43 -6.26 16.43
CA VAL A 171 8.30 -6.57 15.52
C VAL A 171 8.82 -7.07 14.16
N VAL A 172 9.78 -6.36 13.57
CA VAL A 172 10.38 -6.77 12.27
C VAL A 172 11.01 -8.16 12.38
N ARG A 173 11.84 -8.39 13.41
CA ARG A 173 12.49 -9.70 13.64
C ARG A 173 11.47 -10.82 13.85
N PHE A 174 10.41 -10.55 14.64
CA PHE A 174 9.36 -11.53 14.90
C PHE A 174 8.74 -12.10 13.62
N TRP A 175 8.45 -11.24 12.65
CA TRP A 175 7.85 -11.70 11.38
C TRP A 175 8.88 -12.32 10.43
N LEU A 176 10.12 -11.85 10.43
CA LEU A 176 11.21 -12.48 9.66
C LEU A 176 11.49 -13.89 10.14
N ASP A 177 11.51 -14.12 11.48
CA ASP A 177 11.69 -15.43 12.08
C ASP A 177 10.57 -16.42 11.70
N ARG A 178 9.40 -15.90 11.26
CA ARG A 178 8.28 -16.68 10.72
C ARG A 178 8.32 -16.87 9.21
N GLY A 179 9.35 -16.34 8.55
CA GLY A 179 9.58 -16.55 7.13
C GLY A 179 9.01 -15.46 6.21
N VAL A 180 8.64 -14.31 6.73
CA VAL A 180 8.29 -13.13 5.90
C VAL A 180 9.51 -12.69 5.11
N ASP A 181 9.33 -12.35 3.83
CA ASP A 181 10.43 -11.99 2.90
C ASP A 181 10.66 -10.47 2.81
N GLY A 182 9.79 -9.68 3.42
CA GLY A 182 9.92 -8.22 3.42
C GLY A 182 8.69 -7.49 3.94
N PHE A 183 8.80 -6.16 3.95
CA PHE A 183 7.75 -5.29 4.46
C PHE A 183 7.44 -4.14 3.51
N ARG A 184 6.16 -3.83 3.37
CA ARG A 184 5.69 -2.53 2.92
C ARG A 184 5.62 -1.63 4.15
N VAL A 185 6.45 -0.60 4.19
CA VAL A 185 6.53 0.33 5.32
C VAL A 185 5.57 1.48 5.09
N ASP A 186 4.54 1.52 5.91
CA ASP A 186 3.46 2.50 5.85
C ASP A 186 3.96 3.91 6.21
N ALA A 187 3.46 4.91 5.47
CA ALA A 187 3.55 6.34 5.77
C ALA A 187 4.93 6.83 6.27
N VAL A 188 6.03 6.39 5.64
CA VAL A 188 7.40 6.60 6.15
C VAL A 188 7.78 8.08 6.33
N ASN A 189 7.21 8.98 5.54
CA ASN A 189 7.53 10.41 5.62
C ASN A 189 7.00 11.09 6.88
N VAL A 190 6.11 10.44 7.64
CA VAL A 190 5.54 10.98 8.88
C VAL A 190 6.09 10.34 10.16
N LEU A 191 7.09 9.44 10.07
CA LEU A 191 7.66 8.77 11.26
C LEU A 191 8.25 9.75 12.29
N VAL A 192 8.87 10.82 11.83
CA VAL A 192 9.54 11.79 12.72
C VAL A 192 8.94 13.18 12.53
N LYS A 193 8.63 13.82 13.65
CA LYS A 193 8.09 15.18 13.72
C LYS A 193 9.15 16.18 14.16
N ASP A 194 8.88 17.47 14.00
CA ASP A 194 9.73 18.52 14.53
C ASP A 194 9.78 18.48 16.07
N ALA A 195 10.98 18.44 16.64
CA ALA A 195 11.16 18.34 18.09
C ALA A 195 10.68 19.60 18.85
N GLU A 196 10.69 20.76 18.16
CA GLU A 196 10.23 22.02 18.72
C GLU A 196 8.73 22.26 18.52
N LEU A 197 8.03 21.35 17.83
CA LEU A 197 6.59 21.41 17.54
C LEU A 197 6.16 22.75 16.92
N ARG A 198 6.95 23.26 15.98
CA ARG A 198 6.68 24.53 15.29
C ARG A 198 5.46 24.42 14.38
N ASP A 199 4.76 25.54 14.19
CA ASP A 199 3.65 25.63 13.25
C ASP A 199 4.08 25.35 11.81
N ASP A 200 3.32 24.53 11.09
CA ASP A 200 3.47 24.37 9.64
C ASP A 200 3.01 25.65 8.92
N PRO A 201 3.75 26.11 7.91
CA PRO A 201 3.35 27.28 7.14
C PRO A 201 2.12 26.98 6.26
N PRO A 202 1.38 28.01 5.85
CA PRO A 202 0.29 27.86 4.88
C PRO A 202 0.79 27.23 3.57
N ALA A 203 -0.03 26.36 2.99
CA ALA A 203 0.28 25.66 1.75
C ALA A 203 0.53 26.61 0.58
N LEU A 204 1.63 26.40 -0.14
CA LEU A 204 1.97 27.12 -1.35
C LEU A 204 1.61 26.34 -2.62
N GLY A 205 0.77 25.30 -2.49
CA GLY A 205 0.34 24.46 -3.61
C GLY A 205 1.47 23.58 -4.18
N ARG A 206 2.47 23.26 -3.38
CA ARG A 206 3.66 22.51 -3.80
C ARG A 206 3.51 20.99 -3.69
N PHE A 207 2.48 20.51 -3.01
CA PHE A 207 2.28 19.08 -2.81
C PHE A 207 1.46 18.49 -3.96
N PRO A 208 1.99 17.51 -4.71
CA PRO A 208 1.26 16.88 -5.82
C PRO A 208 0.24 15.85 -5.34
N PHE A 209 0.19 15.55 -4.04
CA PHE A 209 -0.65 14.49 -3.49
C PHE A 209 -2.02 15.01 -3.07
N PRO A 210 -3.07 14.18 -3.18
CA PRO A 210 -4.41 14.54 -2.78
C PRO A 210 -4.53 14.58 -1.25
N LEU A 211 -3.85 15.55 -0.61
CA LEU A 211 -4.22 15.94 0.74
C LEU A 211 -5.64 16.49 0.67
N VAL A 212 -6.51 16.04 1.55
CA VAL A 212 -7.92 16.43 1.57
C VAL A 212 -8.23 17.34 2.76
N GLY A 213 -9.23 18.20 2.59
CA GLY A 213 -9.73 19.06 3.65
C GLY A 213 -8.66 20.00 4.23
N GLU A 214 -8.69 20.19 5.55
CA GLU A 214 -7.84 21.15 6.27
C GLU A 214 -6.34 20.80 6.22
N SER A 215 -5.99 19.53 6.00
CA SER A 215 -4.59 19.11 5.87
C SER A 215 -3.95 19.72 4.63
N ALA A 216 -4.71 19.92 3.55
CA ALA A 216 -4.23 20.56 2.31
C ALA A 216 -3.95 22.07 2.45
N GLU A 217 -4.33 22.70 3.56
CA GLU A 217 -4.11 24.12 3.82
C GLU A 217 -2.69 24.42 4.32
N LEU A 218 -1.91 23.39 4.66
CA LEU A 218 -0.58 23.51 5.23
C LEU A 218 0.49 22.85 4.36
N ASP A 219 1.69 23.46 4.32
CA ASP A 219 2.91 22.79 3.86
C ASP A 219 3.51 22.04 5.06
N HIS A 220 3.48 20.70 5.05
CA HIS A 220 3.89 19.82 6.15
C HIS A 220 5.42 19.75 6.32
N VAL A 221 6.06 20.90 6.59
CA VAL A 221 7.53 20.99 6.74
C VAL A 221 8.02 20.61 8.14
N TYR A 222 7.16 20.70 9.15
CA TYR A 222 7.47 20.36 10.53
C TYR A 222 6.74 19.10 11.01
N SER A 223 5.53 18.86 10.51
CA SER A 223 4.75 17.66 10.83
C SER A 223 5.17 16.42 10.05
N ALA A 224 5.92 16.55 8.95
CA ALA A 224 6.39 15.44 8.12
C ALA A 224 7.78 15.71 7.53
N ASN A 225 8.34 14.73 6.83
CA ASN A 225 9.55 14.81 6.02
C ASN A 225 10.79 15.35 6.76
N ARG A 226 10.90 15.05 8.05
CA ARG A 226 12.05 15.50 8.86
C ARG A 226 13.34 14.76 8.48
N PRO A 227 14.52 15.43 8.50
CA PRO A 227 15.79 14.79 8.18
C PRO A 227 16.07 13.53 9.01
N GLU A 228 15.65 13.54 10.26
CA GLU A 228 15.85 12.43 11.22
C GLU A 228 15.09 11.14 10.83
N VAL A 229 14.19 11.17 9.84
CA VAL A 229 13.53 9.97 9.32
C VAL A 229 14.54 8.92 8.82
N THR A 230 15.70 9.36 8.34
CA THR A 230 16.76 8.44 7.92
C THR A 230 17.28 7.57 9.07
N GLN A 231 17.28 8.08 10.31
CA GLN A 231 17.69 7.30 11.49
C GLN A 231 16.65 6.22 11.83
N ALA A 232 15.37 6.54 11.74
CA ALA A 232 14.29 5.57 11.92
C ALA A 232 14.35 4.47 10.86
N LEU A 233 14.52 4.84 9.59
CA LEU A 233 14.66 3.89 8.49
C LEU A 233 15.94 3.06 8.59
N ALA A 234 17.07 3.63 9.06
CA ALA A 234 18.30 2.89 9.32
C ALA A 234 18.09 1.80 10.38
N ALA A 235 17.35 2.11 11.44
CA ALA A 235 17.03 1.15 12.48
C ALA A 235 16.13 0.01 11.96
N LEU A 236 15.12 0.31 11.13
CA LEU A 236 14.31 -0.71 10.48
C LEU A 236 15.16 -1.58 9.53
N ARG A 237 16.06 -0.97 8.75
CA ARG A 237 16.98 -1.68 7.86
C ARG A 237 17.92 -2.61 8.64
N GLU A 238 18.43 -2.15 9.78
CA GLU A 238 19.27 -2.98 10.65
C GLU A 238 18.54 -4.26 11.10
N ALA A 239 17.26 -4.13 11.49
CA ALA A 239 16.45 -5.27 11.89
C ALA A 239 16.06 -6.16 10.71
N ALA A 240 15.76 -5.56 9.55
CA ALA A 240 15.32 -6.27 8.34
C ALA A 240 16.47 -7.02 7.64
N GLY A 241 17.74 -6.63 7.86
CA GLY A 241 18.87 -7.24 7.18
C GLY A 241 18.75 -7.15 5.66
N ASP A 242 18.67 -8.29 4.96
CA ASP A 242 18.52 -8.38 3.50
C ASP A 242 17.06 -8.52 3.03
N ALA A 243 16.10 -8.48 3.94
CA ALA A 243 14.68 -8.54 3.58
C ALA A 243 14.23 -7.24 2.87
N LEU A 244 13.24 -7.35 1.98
CA LEU A 244 12.71 -6.20 1.24
C LEU A 244 12.10 -5.16 2.20
N LEU A 245 12.48 -3.90 2.03
CA LEU A 245 11.73 -2.75 2.55
C LEU A 245 11.26 -1.87 1.39
N VAL A 246 9.97 -1.86 1.13
CA VAL A 246 9.34 -0.94 0.18
C VAL A 246 8.56 0.13 0.92
N GLY A 247 8.91 1.41 0.72
CA GLY A 247 8.36 2.52 1.48
C GLY A 247 7.20 3.21 0.78
N GLU A 248 6.18 3.52 1.56
CA GLU A 248 5.13 4.44 1.17
C GLU A 248 5.60 5.87 1.46
N VAL A 249 6.00 6.58 0.41
CA VAL A 249 6.58 7.92 0.49
C VAL A 249 5.69 8.92 -0.24
N TYR A 250 4.86 9.66 0.49
CA TYR A 250 4.00 10.70 -0.08
C TYR A 250 4.77 12.03 -0.23
N LEU A 251 5.77 12.04 -1.10
CA LEU A 251 6.62 13.19 -1.38
C LEU A 251 6.96 13.26 -2.88
N PRO A 252 7.36 14.43 -3.39
CA PRO A 252 7.91 14.50 -4.74
C PRO A 252 9.09 13.55 -4.91
N THR A 253 9.23 12.96 -6.10
CA THR A 253 10.30 12.01 -6.43
C THR A 253 11.72 12.55 -6.15
N THR A 254 11.88 13.88 -6.16
CA THR A 254 13.14 14.55 -5.80
C THR A 254 13.58 14.32 -4.34
N GLU A 255 12.67 13.96 -3.45
CA GLU A 255 12.94 13.66 -2.05
C GLU A 255 13.35 12.19 -1.82
N TYR A 256 13.05 11.29 -2.77
CA TYR A 256 13.26 9.84 -2.63
C TYR A 256 14.71 9.41 -2.37
N PRO A 257 15.77 10.06 -2.94
CA PRO A 257 17.15 9.62 -2.70
C PRO A 257 17.49 9.43 -1.22
N ARG A 258 17.00 10.31 -0.35
CA ARG A 258 17.22 10.21 1.10
C ARG A 258 16.56 8.99 1.73
N TYR A 259 15.35 8.65 1.31
CA TYR A 259 14.61 7.47 1.78
C TYR A 259 15.24 6.18 1.26
N LEU A 260 15.70 6.19 0.02
CA LEU A 260 16.35 5.05 -0.63
C LEU A 260 17.76 4.74 -0.08
N GLU A 261 18.30 5.53 0.84
CA GLU A 261 19.49 5.16 1.59
C GLU A 261 19.26 3.89 2.43
N HIS A 262 18.01 3.68 2.91
CA HIS A 262 17.65 2.58 3.81
C HIS A 262 16.47 1.74 3.32
N LEU A 263 15.65 2.23 2.38
CA LEU A 263 14.63 1.45 1.70
C LEU A 263 15.22 0.82 0.43
N ASP A 264 14.73 -0.34 0.03
CA ASP A 264 15.08 -0.95 -1.25
C ASP A 264 14.32 -0.32 -2.40
N LEU A 265 13.04 -0.04 -2.18
CA LEU A 265 12.11 0.52 -3.14
C LEU A 265 11.27 1.62 -2.50
N ALA A 266 10.80 2.56 -3.32
CA ALA A 266 9.77 3.53 -2.94
C ALA A 266 8.66 3.53 -4.00
N PHE A 267 7.40 3.63 -3.57
CA PHE A 267 6.26 3.70 -4.49
C PHE A 267 6.24 4.98 -5.31
N ALA A 268 6.07 4.85 -6.62
CA ALA A 268 5.96 5.97 -7.56
C ALA A 268 4.54 6.57 -7.55
N PHE A 269 4.14 7.21 -6.47
CA PHE A 269 2.79 7.76 -6.34
C PHE A 269 2.48 8.91 -7.29
N GLU A 270 3.48 9.63 -7.79
CA GLU A 270 3.25 10.63 -8.85
C GLU A 270 2.63 9.98 -10.09
N LEU A 271 3.00 8.74 -10.44
CA LEU A 271 2.37 8.00 -11.53
C LEU A 271 0.94 7.58 -11.19
N LEU A 272 0.71 7.11 -9.95
CA LEU A 272 -0.63 6.76 -9.46
C LEU A 272 -1.60 7.94 -9.56
N PHE A 273 -1.15 9.15 -9.21
CA PHE A 273 -1.99 10.35 -9.22
C PHE A 273 -2.03 11.09 -10.57
N SER A 274 -1.20 10.68 -11.51
CA SER A 274 -1.19 11.31 -12.83
C SER A 274 -2.48 11.03 -13.59
N PRO A 275 -3.11 12.05 -14.21
CA PRO A 275 -4.18 11.81 -15.16
C PRO A 275 -3.67 10.97 -16.32
N TRP A 276 -4.57 10.19 -16.95
CA TRP A 276 -4.23 9.36 -18.11
C TRP A 276 -4.00 10.23 -19.34
N LYS A 277 -2.87 10.96 -19.35
CA LYS A 277 -2.40 11.84 -20.43
C LYS A 277 -0.92 11.65 -20.64
N ALA A 278 -0.49 11.48 -21.89
CA ALA A 278 0.89 11.15 -22.24
C ALA A 278 1.91 12.13 -21.61
N ALA A 279 1.64 13.42 -21.62
CA ALA A 279 2.52 14.42 -21.00
C ALA A 279 2.62 14.28 -19.48
N SER A 280 1.52 13.96 -18.79
CA SER A 280 1.49 13.76 -17.33
C SER A 280 2.21 12.46 -16.93
N LEU A 281 1.93 11.37 -17.66
CA LEU A 281 2.61 10.08 -17.46
C LEU A 281 4.12 10.23 -17.68
N ARG A 282 4.55 10.90 -18.76
CA ARG A 282 5.97 11.19 -19.01
C ARG A 282 6.61 11.94 -17.85
N ALA A 283 5.96 13.01 -17.39
CA ALA A 283 6.48 13.84 -16.31
C ALA A 283 6.67 13.07 -14.99
N ALA A 284 5.80 12.10 -14.69
CA ALA A 284 5.90 11.26 -13.51
C ALA A 284 6.95 10.14 -13.68
N ILE A 285 7.04 9.54 -14.87
CA ILE A 285 7.91 8.38 -15.11
C ILE A 285 9.39 8.78 -15.24
N GLU A 286 9.69 9.83 -15.98
CA GLU A 286 11.07 10.19 -16.35
C GLU A 286 11.98 10.40 -15.11
N PRO A 287 11.60 11.21 -14.10
CA PRO A 287 12.42 11.38 -12.91
C PRO A 287 12.46 10.11 -12.01
N ALA A 288 11.35 9.39 -11.90
CA ALA A 288 11.27 8.19 -11.08
C ALA A 288 12.13 7.06 -11.63
N ALA A 289 12.07 6.79 -12.94
CA ALA A 289 12.86 5.74 -13.59
C ALA A 289 14.38 5.97 -13.45
N ALA A 290 14.82 7.22 -13.35
CA ALA A 290 16.23 7.57 -13.15
C ALA A 290 16.76 7.08 -11.78
N LEU A 291 15.91 6.88 -10.78
CA LEU A 291 16.28 6.40 -9.45
C LEU A 291 16.56 4.88 -9.41
N LYS A 292 16.07 4.10 -10.37
CA LYS A 292 16.25 2.63 -10.52
C LYS A 292 15.75 1.78 -9.33
N ARG A 293 15.16 2.38 -8.32
CA ARG A 293 14.71 1.73 -7.07
C ARG A 293 13.26 2.13 -6.79
N ILE A 294 12.41 1.87 -7.80
CA ILE A 294 11.01 2.31 -7.83
C ILE A 294 10.09 1.10 -7.84
N ALA A 295 9.03 1.19 -7.06
CA ALA A 295 7.86 0.34 -7.10
C ALA A 295 6.75 1.08 -7.87
N TRP A 296 6.51 0.65 -9.10
CA TRP A 296 5.44 1.21 -9.94
C TRP A 296 4.09 0.70 -9.47
N VAL A 297 3.14 1.60 -9.33
CA VAL A 297 1.78 1.31 -8.89
C VAL A 297 0.79 2.19 -9.63
N LEU A 298 -0.33 1.63 -10.07
CA LEU A 298 -1.41 2.35 -10.74
C LEU A 298 -2.74 2.31 -9.99
N SER A 299 -2.88 1.47 -8.96
CA SER A 299 -4.02 1.40 -8.06
C SER A 299 -3.62 0.69 -6.77
N ASN A 300 -4.36 0.88 -5.70
CA ASN A 300 -4.23 0.17 -4.44
C ASN A 300 -5.55 0.21 -3.66
N HIS A 301 -5.53 -0.20 -2.40
CA HIS A 301 -6.70 -0.25 -1.52
C HIS A 301 -7.13 1.12 -0.96
N ASP A 302 -6.39 2.21 -1.24
CA ASP A 302 -6.66 3.57 -0.74
C ASP A 302 -7.14 4.53 -1.83
N PHE A 303 -6.88 4.21 -3.11
CA PHE A 303 -7.20 5.06 -4.25
C PHE A 303 -8.04 4.32 -5.29
N ASP A 304 -8.71 5.08 -6.14
CA ASP A 304 -9.59 4.55 -7.17
C ASP A 304 -8.92 3.41 -7.96
N ARG A 305 -9.68 2.34 -8.17
CA ARG A 305 -9.26 1.20 -8.97
C ARG A 305 -8.85 1.65 -10.37
N LEU A 306 -7.88 0.95 -10.94
CA LEU A 306 -7.31 1.27 -12.24
C LEU A 306 -8.38 1.52 -13.31
N ALA A 307 -9.34 0.60 -13.47
CA ALA A 307 -10.38 0.71 -14.50
C ALA A 307 -11.26 1.95 -14.34
N THR A 308 -11.55 2.38 -13.12
CA THR A 308 -12.31 3.63 -12.87
C THR A 308 -11.47 4.86 -13.20
N ARG A 309 -10.19 4.85 -12.82
CA ARG A 309 -9.32 6.02 -12.94
C ARG A 309 -8.89 6.30 -14.38
N VAL A 310 -8.54 5.26 -15.14
CA VAL A 310 -8.06 5.43 -16.54
C VAL A 310 -9.16 5.21 -17.58
N GLY A 311 -10.30 4.65 -17.18
CA GLY A 311 -11.36 4.19 -18.07
C GLY A 311 -11.11 2.76 -18.59
N GLU A 312 -12.17 1.99 -18.75
CA GLU A 312 -12.10 0.56 -19.11
C GLU A 312 -11.39 0.32 -20.44
N GLN A 313 -11.52 1.24 -21.39
CA GLN A 313 -10.87 1.17 -22.69
C GLN A 313 -9.34 1.25 -22.61
N ASN A 314 -8.80 1.82 -21.53
CA ASN A 314 -7.36 2.04 -21.35
C ASN A 314 -6.67 1.00 -20.44
N VAL A 315 -7.42 0.06 -19.82
CA VAL A 315 -6.84 -0.88 -18.85
C VAL A 315 -5.73 -1.77 -19.44
N ARG A 316 -5.83 -2.12 -20.73
CA ARG A 316 -4.78 -2.90 -21.41
C ARG A 316 -3.50 -2.08 -21.61
N ALA A 317 -3.63 -0.85 -22.05
CA ALA A 317 -2.50 0.06 -22.19
C ALA A 317 -1.87 0.39 -20.83
N ALA A 318 -2.69 0.49 -19.78
CA ALA A 318 -2.21 0.71 -18.42
C ALA A 318 -1.45 -0.52 -17.86
N ALA A 319 -1.93 -1.74 -18.13
CA ALA A 319 -1.21 -2.96 -17.81
C ALA A 319 0.14 -3.04 -18.55
N GLU A 320 0.16 -2.69 -19.83
CA GLU A 320 1.39 -2.65 -20.63
C GLU A 320 2.36 -1.61 -20.06
N LEU A 321 1.90 -0.40 -19.75
CA LEU A 321 2.71 0.62 -19.07
C LEU A 321 3.32 0.08 -17.78
N LEU A 322 2.48 -0.40 -16.86
CA LEU A 322 2.92 -0.89 -15.54
C LEU A 322 3.99 -1.98 -15.66
N LEU A 323 3.73 -2.96 -16.52
CA LEU A 323 4.52 -4.19 -16.60
C LEU A 323 5.73 -4.10 -17.53
N THR A 324 5.87 -3.01 -18.29
CA THR A 324 7.05 -2.80 -19.15
C THR A 324 8.01 -1.72 -18.63
N LEU A 325 7.64 -0.93 -17.61
CA LEU A 325 8.55 -0.02 -16.93
C LEU A 325 9.64 -0.79 -16.15
N PRO A 326 10.89 -0.29 -16.07
CA PRO A 326 11.96 -0.93 -15.28
C PRO A 326 11.78 -0.69 -13.79
N GLY A 327 12.16 -1.64 -12.93
CA GLY A 327 11.93 -1.62 -11.48
C GLY A 327 10.76 -2.52 -11.10
N ALA A 328 10.38 -2.61 -9.82
CA ALA A 328 9.28 -3.49 -9.39
C ALA A 328 7.91 -2.96 -9.82
N ALA A 329 6.97 -3.86 -10.13
CA ALA A 329 5.59 -3.52 -10.48
C ALA A 329 4.62 -4.10 -9.44
N PHE A 330 3.69 -3.28 -8.96
CA PHE A 330 2.68 -3.69 -7.99
C PHE A 330 1.30 -3.69 -8.64
N ILE A 331 0.61 -4.82 -8.55
CA ILE A 331 -0.74 -5.05 -9.10
C ILE A 331 -1.70 -5.17 -7.92
N TYR A 332 -2.77 -4.38 -7.89
CA TYR A 332 -3.81 -4.53 -6.89
C TYR A 332 -4.81 -5.60 -7.32
N GLN A 333 -5.23 -6.46 -6.38
CA GLN A 333 -6.20 -7.54 -6.65
C GLN A 333 -7.41 -7.04 -7.46
N GLY A 334 -7.70 -7.73 -8.56
CA GLY A 334 -8.81 -7.40 -9.46
C GLY A 334 -8.46 -6.44 -10.59
N ASP A 335 -7.27 -5.82 -10.61
CA ASP A 335 -6.82 -5.03 -11.77
C ASP A 335 -6.69 -5.92 -13.01
N GLU A 336 -6.23 -7.16 -12.84
CA GLU A 336 -6.11 -8.16 -13.91
C GLU A 336 -7.47 -8.63 -14.47
N LEU A 337 -8.56 -8.38 -13.73
CA LEU A 337 -9.93 -8.62 -14.18
C LEU A 337 -10.60 -7.38 -14.77
N GLY A 338 -9.98 -6.22 -14.59
CA GLY A 338 -10.56 -4.93 -14.95
C GLY A 338 -11.68 -4.49 -14.02
N LEU A 339 -11.61 -4.83 -12.73
CA LEU A 339 -12.62 -4.44 -11.75
C LEU A 339 -12.62 -2.92 -11.55
N PRO A 340 -13.75 -2.23 -11.74
CA PRO A 340 -13.91 -0.82 -11.38
C PRO A 340 -14.17 -0.65 -9.88
N ASN A 341 -14.32 0.59 -9.43
CA ASN A 341 -14.89 0.89 -8.12
C ASN A 341 -16.33 0.34 -8.05
N GLY A 342 -16.69 -0.19 -6.91
CA GLY A 342 -18.06 -0.56 -6.63
C GLY A 342 -18.86 0.55 -5.91
N PRO A 343 -20.10 0.27 -5.52
CA PRO A 343 -20.97 1.25 -4.87
C PRO A 343 -20.51 1.64 -3.45
N GLY A 344 -19.67 0.83 -2.79
CA GLY A 344 -19.40 0.95 -1.36
C GLY A 344 -20.57 0.47 -0.51
N HIS A 345 -20.55 0.81 0.78
CA HIS A 345 -21.64 0.55 1.73
C HIS A 345 -22.19 1.88 2.27
N ASP A 346 -23.47 1.92 2.66
CA ASP A 346 -24.11 3.11 3.25
C ASP A 346 -24.84 2.73 4.56
N PRO A 347 -24.42 3.23 5.74
CA PRO A 347 -23.21 4.03 5.96
C PRO A 347 -21.91 3.25 5.64
N PRO A 348 -20.81 3.93 5.27
CA PRO A 348 -19.56 3.24 4.94
C PRO A 348 -19.00 2.50 6.16
N TYR A 349 -18.45 1.30 5.93
CA TYR A 349 -17.72 0.56 6.95
C TYR A 349 -16.40 1.28 7.27
N ASP A 350 -15.66 1.67 6.24
CA ASP A 350 -14.47 2.49 6.37
C ASP A 350 -14.84 3.98 6.38
N ARG A 351 -14.53 4.69 7.46
CA ARG A 351 -14.85 6.11 7.66
C ARG A 351 -14.32 7.03 6.56
N ALA A 352 -13.23 6.66 5.91
CA ALA A 352 -12.68 7.39 4.76
C ALA A 352 -13.43 7.10 3.45
N GLY A 353 -14.44 6.19 3.46
CA GLY A 353 -15.25 5.86 2.29
C GLY A 353 -14.54 5.02 1.25
N ARG A 354 -13.50 4.27 1.65
CA ARG A 354 -12.70 3.42 0.76
C ARG A 354 -13.35 2.06 0.44
N ASP A 355 -14.51 1.74 1.01
CA ASP A 355 -15.25 0.50 0.73
C ASP A 355 -15.41 0.26 -0.78
N ARG A 356 -15.70 1.32 -1.54
CA ARG A 356 -15.87 1.26 -3.00
C ARG A 356 -14.65 0.70 -3.75
N LEU A 357 -13.46 0.74 -3.14
CA LEU A 357 -12.21 0.26 -3.73
C LEU A 357 -11.93 -1.20 -3.36
N ARG A 358 -12.62 -1.73 -2.33
CA ARG A 358 -12.27 -2.93 -1.58
C ARG A 358 -13.24 -4.08 -1.79
N HIS A 359 -14.05 -4.04 -2.88
CA HIS A 359 -14.96 -5.12 -3.25
C HIS A 359 -14.22 -6.44 -3.46
N PRO A 360 -14.90 -7.58 -3.14
CA PRO A 360 -14.31 -8.91 -3.21
C PRO A 360 -13.77 -9.30 -4.59
N MET A 361 -12.75 -10.14 -4.59
CA MET A 361 -12.31 -10.87 -5.79
C MET A 361 -13.44 -11.76 -6.32
N GLN A 362 -13.42 -11.99 -7.63
CA GLN A 362 -14.43 -12.73 -8.35
C GLN A 362 -13.78 -13.92 -9.04
N TRP A 363 -13.99 -15.12 -8.45
CA TRP A 363 -13.36 -16.33 -8.90
C TRP A 363 -14.18 -17.05 -9.98
N ASP A 364 -15.52 -16.94 -9.90
CA ASP A 364 -16.48 -17.53 -10.85
C ASP A 364 -17.69 -16.62 -11.09
N GLY A 365 -18.60 -17.06 -11.96
CA GLY A 365 -19.81 -16.31 -12.32
C GLY A 365 -20.99 -16.47 -11.36
N SER A 366 -20.81 -17.04 -10.16
CA SER A 366 -21.87 -17.14 -9.15
C SER A 366 -22.22 -15.76 -8.55
N PRO A 367 -23.39 -15.61 -7.90
CA PRO A 367 -23.80 -14.33 -7.32
C PRO A 367 -22.81 -13.77 -6.29
N ALA A 368 -22.14 -14.62 -5.52
CA ALA A 368 -21.07 -14.23 -4.60
C ALA A 368 -19.67 -14.18 -5.26
N GLY A 369 -19.58 -14.38 -6.59
CA GLY A 369 -18.31 -14.39 -7.31
C GLY A 369 -17.38 -15.53 -6.91
N GLY A 370 -17.86 -16.60 -6.26
CA GLY A 370 -17.02 -17.65 -5.68
C GLY A 370 -16.14 -17.17 -4.51
N PHE A 371 -16.34 -15.93 -4.04
CA PHE A 371 -15.59 -15.36 -2.93
C PHE A 371 -15.96 -16.01 -1.59
N THR A 372 -17.24 -16.26 -1.35
CA THR A 372 -17.79 -16.85 -0.12
C THR A 372 -18.92 -17.80 -0.41
N THR A 373 -19.21 -18.70 0.52
CA THR A 373 -20.43 -19.49 0.56
C THR A 373 -21.55 -18.84 1.35
N GLY A 374 -21.24 -17.76 2.08
CA GLY A 374 -22.17 -16.93 2.82
C GLY A 374 -22.54 -15.64 2.11
N GLU A 375 -22.88 -14.60 2.88
CA GLU A 375 -23.13 -13.25 2.38
C GLU A 375 -21.83 -12.43 2.46
N PRO A 376 -21.31 -11.94 1.32
CA PRO A 376 -20.05 -11.19 1.33
C PRO A 376 -20.23 -9.82 2.03
N TRP A 377 -19.21 -9.36 2.76
CA TRP A 377 -19.23 -8.07 3.48
C TRP A 377 -19.47 -6.86 2.55
N LEU A 378 -19.04 -6.97 1.30
CA LEU A 378 -19.40 -6.08 0.19
C LEU A 378 -19.78 -6.92 -1.02
N PRO A 379 -20.77 -6.48 -1.85
CA PRO A 379 -21.20 -7.26 -3.01
C PRO A 379 -20.10 -7.35 -4.07
N PRO A 380 -19.95 -8.46 -4.80
CA PRO A 380 -19.12 -8.51 -6.00
C PRO A 380 -19.61 -7.55 -7.09
N ILE A 381 -18.74 -7.20 -8.05
CA ILE A 381 -19.02 -6.24 -9.14
C ILE A 381 -19.10 -7.01 -10.46
N ASP A 382 -20.31 -7.27 -10.95
CA ASP A 382 -20.54 -7.97 -12.22
C ASP A 382 -19.84 -9.34 -12.34
N PRO A 383 -19.96 -10.26 -11.36
CA PRO A 383 -19.23 -11.51 -11.35
C PRO A 383 -19.55 -12.41 -12.53
N ALA A 384 -20.75 -12.29 -13.13
CA ALA A 384 -21.11 -13.04 -14.34
C ALA A 384 -20.23 -12.69 -15.56
N GLU A 385 -19.72 -11.47 -15.63
CA GLU A 385 -18.92 -10.98 -16.76
C GLU A 385 -17.42 -10.88 -16.44
N ARG A 386 -17.07 -10.58 -15.17
CA ARG A 386 -15.70 -10.27 -14.75
C ARG A 386 -15.24 -11.21 -13.65
N ASN A 387 -14.83 -12.41 -14.03
CA ASN A 387 -14.34 -13.42 -13.08
C ASN A 387 -13.12 -14.18 -13.61
N VAL A 388 -12.40 -14.80 -12.69
CA VAL A 388 -11.16 -15.53 -12.98
C VAL A 388 -11.42 -16.71 -13.89
N GLU A 389 -12.48 -17.53 -13.65
CA GLU A 389 -12.77 -18.74 -14.40
C GLU A 389 -13.01 -18.42 -15.88
N ALA A 390 -13.91 -17.47 -16.16
CA ALA A 390 -14.22 -17.06 -17.52
C ALA A 390 -13.01 -16.46 -18.23
N GLN A 391 -12.26 -15.58 -17.55
CA GLN A 391 -11.10 -14.93 -18.16
C GLN A 391 -9.91 -15.87 -18.36
N ARG A 392 -9.73 -16.90 -17.53
CA ARG A 392 -8.73 -17.95 -17.79
C ARG A 392 -9.04 -18.74 -19.06
N ALA A 393 -10.31 -19.02 -19.34
CA ALA A 393 -10.74 -19.74 -20.50
C ALA A 393 -10.60 -18.94 -21.82
N ASP A 394 -10.65 -17.62 -21.76
CA ASP A 394 -10.51 -16.72 -22.91
C ASP A 394 -9.07 -16.23 -23.08
N SER A 395 -8.36 -16.75 -24.09
CA SER A 395 -6.98 -16.33 -24.40
C SER A 395 -6.85 -14.83 -24.75
N GLY A 396 -7.95 -14.17 -25.15
CA GLY A 396 -8.02 -12.72 -25.45
C GLY A 396 -8.32 -11.85 -24.22
N SER A 397 -8.62 -12.45 -23.05
CA SER A 397 -9.01 -11.72 -21.85
C SER A 397 -7.93 -10.77 -21.32
N LEU A 398 -8.33 -9.87 -20.41
CA LEU A 398 -7.41 -8.96 -19.72
C LEU A 398 -6.46 -9.75 -18.78
N LEU A 399 -6.98 -10.74 -18.05
CA LEU A 399 -6.19 -11.61 -17.17
C LEU A 399 -5.07 -12.32 -17.95
N ASN A 400 -5.37 -12.89 -19.11
CA ASN A 400 -4.36 -13.51 -19.95
C ASN A 400 -3.42 -12.50 -20.61
N HIS A 401 -3.85 -11.25 -20.77
CA HIS A 401 -2.97 -10.16 -21.18
C HIS A 401 -1.95 -9.82 -20.09
N TYR A 402 -2.38 -9.64 -18.84
CA TYR A 402 -1.47 -9.47 -17.70
C TYR A 402 -0.44 -10.60 -17.61
N ARG A 403 -0.91 -11.85 -17.68
CA ARG A 403 -0.02 -13.02 -17.64
C ARG A 403 1.06 -12.97 -18.72
N ARG A 404 0.70 -12.67 -19.98
CA ARG A 404 1.69 -12.56 -21.08
C ARG A 404 2.67 -11.41 -20.86
N LEU A 405 2.21 -10.28 -20.34
CA LEU A 405 3.09 -9.15 -20.02
C LEU A 405 4.07 -9.49 -18.89
N ILE A 406 3.63 -10.19 -17.86
CA ILE A 406 4.49 -10.65 -16.77
C ILE A 406 5.54 -11.65 -17.27
N GLU A 407 5.14 -12.55 -18.15
CA GLU A 407 6.08 -13.49 -18.79
C GLU A 407 7.10 -12.75 -19.66
N ALA A 408 6.64 -11.84 -20.52
CA ALA A 408 7.49 -11.05 -21.40
C ALA A 408 8.44 -10.12 -20.62
N ARG A 409 8.00 -9.58 -19.47
CA ARG A 409 8.81 -8.72 -18.60
C ARG A 409 10.13 -9.37 -18.19
N ARG A 410 10.17 -10.69 -18.00
CA ARG A 410 11.35 -11.44 -17.60
C ARG A 410 12.50 -11.39 -18.62
N GLU A 411 12.16 -11.09 -19.88
CA GLU A 411 13.11 -10.95 -20.99
C GLU A 411 13.59 -9.50 -21.18
N LEU A 412 12.94 -8.53 -20.47
CA LEU A 412 13.29 -7.12 -20.59
C LEU A 412 14.46 -6.76 -19.66
N GLY A 413 15.51 -6.15 -20.23
CA GLY A 413 16.64 -5.63 -19.46
C GLY A 413 16.29 -4.33 -18.70
N SER A 414 17.31 -3.72 -18.10
CA SER A 414 17.16 -2.53 -17.26
C SER A 414 17.42 -1.19 -17.98
N ALA A 415 17.93 -1.23 -19.23
CA ALA A 415 18.17 -0.01 -19.99
C ALA A 415 16.84 0.64 -20.37
N PHE A 416 16.69 1.93 -20.05
CA PHE A 416 15.44 2.66 -20.23
C PHE A 416 15.70 4.08 -20.73
N ARG A 417 14.90 4.51 -21.69
CA ARG A 417 14.86 5.92 -22.14
C ARG A 417 13.49 6.28 -22.68
N ILE A 418 13.03 7.46 -22.37
CA ILE A 418 11.84 8.05 -23.00
C ILE A 418 12.21 8.48 -24.42
N LEU A 419 11.31 8.23 -25.36
CA LEU A 419 11.46 8.61 -26.77
C LEU A 419 10.64 9.87 -27.07
N ASP A 420 11.06 10.60 -28.10
CA ASP A 420 10.23 11.67 -28.63
C ASP A 420 9.00 11.06 -29.33
N SER A 421 7.85 11.63 -29.05
CA SER A 421 6.56 11.15 -29.57
C SER A 421 5.58 12.31 -29.76
N PRO A 422 4.60 12.17 -30.67
CA PRO A 422 3.55 13.18 -30.88
C PRO A 422 2.73 13.42 -29.60
N PRO A 423 2.03 14.57 -29.50
CA PRO A 423 1.05 14.79 -28.43
C PRO A 423 0.04 13.65 -28.35
N GLY A 424 -0.36 13.27 -27.13
CA GLY A 424 -1.26 12.13 -26.86
C GLY A 424 -0.58 10.77 -26.88
N ILE A 425 0.72 10.70 -27.19
CA ILE A 425 1.48 9.44 -27.22
C ILE A 425 2.66 9.52 -26.26
N LEU A 426 2.79 8.51 -25.39
CA LEU A 426 4.00 8.23 -24.61
C LEU A 426 4.74 7.07 -25.27
N SER A 427 6.00 7.30 -25.68
CA SER A 427 6.85 6.22 -26.18
C SER A 427 8.14 6.13 -25.38
N TYR A 428 8.61 4.92 -25.15
CA TYR A 428 9.90 4.64 -24.50
C TYR A 428 10.51 3.35 -25.03
N ASP A 429 11.80 3.24 -24.85
CA ASP A 429 12.59 2.06 -25.18
C ASP A 429 13.08 1.43 -23.88
N ARG A 430 12.77 0.17 -23.69
CA ARG A 430 13.35 -0.66 -22.63
C ARG A 430 14.18 -1.77 -23.27
N ASP A 431 15.50 -1.63 -23.24
CA ASP A 431 16.47 -2.60 -23.73
C ASP A 431 16.21 -3.04 -25.20
N GLY A 432 15.86 -2.10 -26.06
CA GLY A 432 15.51 -2.34 -27.47
C GLY A 432 14.06 -2.71 -27.75
N HIS A 433 13.24 -2.87 -26.69
CA HIS A 433 11.80 -3.05 -26.80
C HIS A 433 11.09 -1.69 -26.73
N VAL A 434 10.52 -1.25 -27.86
CA VAL A 434 9.81 0.02 -27.94
C VAL A 434 8.34 -0.17 -27.56
N VAL A 435 7.91 0.54 -26.52
CA VAL A 435 6.52 0.59 -26.04
C VAL A 435 5.91 1.93 -26.43
N THR A 436 4.65 1.89 -26.87
CA THR A 436 3.89 3.08 -27.25
C THR A 436 2.51 3.04 -26.61
N ILE A 437 2.22 4.03 -25.79
CA ILE A 437 0.97 4.16 -25.04
C ILE A 437 0.21 5.39 -25.54
N GLU A 438 -1.02 5.18 -25.99
CA GLU A 438 -1.96 6.27 -26.29
C GLU A 438 -2.62 6.73 -24.99
N ALA A 439 -2.53 8.02 -24.68
CA ALA A 439 -3.09 8.62 -23.49
C ALA A 439 -3.45 10.10 -23.75
N GLU A 440 -4.75 10.37 -23.83
CA GLU A 440 -5.32 11.69 -24.17
C GLU A 440 -5.96 12.40 -22.96
#